data_87086f67b45aaf24762accb0283d60d1
#
_entry.id   87086f67b45aaf24762accb0283d60d1
#
_cell.length_a   1.000
_cell.length_b   1.000
_cell.length_c   1.000
_cell.angle_alpha   90.00
_cell.angle_beta   90.00
_cell.angle_gamma   90.00
#
_symmetry.space_group_name_H-M   'P 1'
#
loop_
_entity.id
_entity.type
_entity.pdbx_description
1 polymer ?
#
loop_
_entity_poly.entity_id
_entity_poly.type
_entity_poly.pdbx_seq_one_letter_code
_entity_poly.pdbx_strand_id
1 'polypeptide(L)'
;MNKLFATIIALLLSATAMAQTYEQLVENAEKYAKSDSLAKAEELYKEALKQNPYKGSNALVFSNLGKVQEAQGKNKEALESYTYAINMAPSSVPLRLNRAGFYLQQNALDKALLDYTYALDINPKTKEALLYRAYIYVKRRELDKAKRDYTELLSIEPNHYEGGLGMALLNEKLGKRREAIEQLTNMLVAYPEKSELYQARAEIELALEQNDMALLDVEQALKLSPGDAELYVFKAQIHLVMKNKTQARADLDKAVSLGINRAQVAEMYKRCK
;
A
#
# COMPACT_ATOMS: atom_id res chain seq x y z
N MET A 1 -67.63 16.44 -13.32
CA MET A 1 -66.57 17.16 -12.58
C MET A 1 -65.71 16.25 -11.70
N ASN A 2 -66.20 15.18 -11.09
CA ASN A 2 -65.45 14.38 -10.10
C ASN A 2 -64.35 13.43 -10.67
N LYS A 3 -64.42 13.07 -11.95
CA LYS A 3 -63.38 12.18 -12.56
C LYS A 3 -62.09 12.98 -12.94
N LEU A 4 -62.23 14.25 -13.32
CA LEU A 4 -61.05 15.09 -13.65
C LEU A 4 -60.27 15.46 -12.39
N PHE A 5 -60.93 15.72 -11.26
CA PHE A 5 -60.29 16.01 -9.98
C PHE A 5 -59.56 14.80 -9.40
N ALA A 6 -60.12 13.60 -9.53
CA ALA A 6 -59.48 12.37 -9.08
C ALA A 6 -58.22 12.01 -9.90
N THR A 7 -58.22 12.31 -11.20
CA THR A 7 -57.03 12.10 -12.08
C THR A 7 -55.90 13.11 -11.81
N ILE A 8 -56.25 14.33 -11.44
CA ILE A 8 -55.23 15.36 -11.08
C ILE A 8 -54.61 15.06 -9.72
N ILE A 9 -55.39 14.57 -8.75
CA ILE A 9 -54.89 14.13 -7.44
C ILE A 9 -54.03 12.88 -7.56
N ALA A 10 -54.35 11.91 -8.41
CA ALA A 10 -53.55 10.70 -8.69
C ALA A 10 -52.26 11.04 -9.43
N LEU A 11 -52.24 12.06 -10.32
CA LEU A 11 -51.03 12.56 -10.97
C LEU A 11 -50.12 13.36 -10.02
N LEU A 12 -50.67 14.04 -9.03
CA LEU A 12 -49.90 14.75 -7.99
C LEU A 12 -49.34 13.80 -6.91
N LEU A 13 -49.95 12.63 -6.66
CA LEU A 13 -49.47 11.60 -5.76
C LEU A 13 -48.40 10.68 -6.36
N SER A 14 -48.28 10.62 -7.68
CA SER A 14 -47.24 9.85 -8.39
C SER A 14 -45.93 10.61 -8.63
N ALA A 15 -45.84 11.88 -8.26
CA ALA A 15 -44.67 12.75 -8.52
C ALA A 15 -43.86 13.10 -7.27
N THR A 16 -44.20 12.54 -6.10
CA THR A 16 -43.29 12.58 -4.97
C THR A 16 -42.40 11.31 -4.98
N ALA A 17 -41.57 11.17 -5.99
CA ALA A 17 -40.27 10.56 -5.75
C ALA A 17 -39.66 11.40 -4.61
N MET A 18 -39.70 10.90 -3.37
CA MET A 18 -39.10 11.59 -2.24
C MET A 18 -37.65 11.88 -2.62
N ALA A 19 -37.32 13.16 -2.84
CA ALA A 19 -35.95 13.57 -3.07
C ALA A 19 -35.14 12.99 -1.90
N GLN A 20 -34.07 12.26 -2.23
CA GLN A 20 -33.20 11.67 -1.19
C GLN A 20 -32.64 12.81 -0.34
N THR A 21 -32.58 12.58 0.97
CA THR A 21 -31.94 13.54 1.88
C THR A 21 -30.42 13.53 1.65
N TYR A 22 -29.75 14.58 2.09
CA TYR A 22 -28.29 14.64 2.04
C TYR A 22 -27.64 13.38 2.65
N GLU A 23 -28.13 12.93 3.81
CA GLU A 23 -27.62 11.76 4.51
C GLU A 23 -27.81 10.47 3.69
N GLN A 24 -28.99 10.31 3.09
CA GLN A 24 -29.27 9.17 2.21
C GLN A 24 -28.42 9.18 0.94
N LEU A 25 -28.16 10.35 0.36
CA LEU A 25 -27.27 10.49 -0.78
C LEU A 25 -25.85 10.08 -0.43
N VAL A 26 -25.32 10.54 0.70
CA VAL A 26 -23.96 10.17 1.16
C VAL A 26 -23.87 8.68 1.47
N GLU A 27 -24.83 8.12 2.22
CA GLU A 27 -24.86 6.69 2.56
C GLU A 27 -24.94 5.80 1.31
N ASN A 28 -25.79 6.16 0.36
CA ASN A 28 -25.90 5.42 -0.89
C ASN A 28 -24.64 5.55 -1.74
N ALA A 29 -24.02 6.72 -1.79
CA ALA A 29 -22.74 6.92 -2.47
C ALA A 29 -21.65 6.00 -1.89
N GLU A 30 -21.56 5.89 -0.56
CA GLU A 30 -20.62 4.98 0.10
C GLU A 30 -20.89 3.49 -0.23
N LYS A 31 -22.16 3.09 -0.29
CA LYS A 31 -22.54 1.72 -0.69
C LYS A 31 -22.13 1.43 -2.14
N TYR A 32 -22.39 2.36 -3.05
CA TYR A 32 -21.99 2.22 -4.45
C TYR A 32 -20.48 2.23 -4.63
N ALA A 33 -19.74 3.05 -3.88
CA ALA A 33 -18.29 3.03 -3.89
C ALA A 33 -17.71 1.68 -3.45
N LYS A 34 -18.29 1.08 -2.39
CA LYS A 34 -17.90 -0.26 -1.91
C LYS A 34 -18.24 -1.39 -2.88
N SER A 35 -19.27 -1.23 -3.71
CA SER A 35 -19.67 -2.20 -4.74
C SER A 35 -19.04 -1.93 -6.11
N ASP A 36 -17.99 -1.14 -6.18
CA ASP A 36 -17.26 -0.73 -7.39
C ASP A 36 -18.14 0.01 -8.45
N SER A 37 -19.30 0.48 -8.05
CA SER A 37 -20.18 1.30 -8.90
C SER A 37 -19.77 2.78 -8.84
N LEU A 38 -18.53 3.04 -9.20
CA LEU A 38 -17.84 4.31 -8.96
C LEU A 38 -18.52 5.52 -9.63
N ALA A 39 -19.06 5.35 -10.84
CA ALA A 39 -19.76 6.45 -11.55
C ALA A 39 -21.03 6.89 -10.79
N LYS A 40 -21.78 5.92 -10.23
CA LYS A 40 -22.98 6.22 -9.45
C LYS A 40 -22.65 6.84 -8.10
N ALA A 41 -21.58 6.36 -7.46
CA ALA A 41 -21.07 6.94 -6.22
C ALA A 41 -20.68 8.42 -6.41
N GLU A 42 -19.96 8.73 -7.49
CA GLU A 42 -19.57 10.11 -7.83
C GLU A 42 -20.78 11.01 -8.04
N GLU A 43 -21.79 10.54 -8.78
CA GLU A 43 -23.02 11.28 -9.02
C GLU A 43 -23.71 11.67 -7.71
N LEU A 44 -23.90 10.69 -6.81
CA LEU A 44 -24.58 10.87 -5.54
C LEU A 44 -23.80 11.79 -4.57
N TYR A 45 -22.45 11.67 -4.52
CA TYR A 45 -21.65 12.63 -3.75
C TYR A 45 -21.79 14.05 -4.27
N LYS A 46 -21.76 14.25 -5.60
CA LYS A 46 -21.95 15.57 -6.20
C LYS A 46 -23.36 16.12 -5.94
N GLU A 47 -24.38 15.29 -5.95
CA GLU A 47 -25.75 15.66 -5.63
C GLU A 47 -25.86 16.08 -4.15
N ALA A 48 -25.28 15.32 -3.22
CA ALA A 48 -25.24 15.67 -1.81
C ALA A 48 -24.56 17.04 -1.58
N LEU A 49 -23.41 17.27 -2.19
CA LEU A 49 -22.69 18.53 -2.08
C LEU A 49 -23.48 19.71 -2.67
N LYS A 50 -24.23 19.48 -3.77
CA LYS A 50 -25.11 20.50 -4.36
C LYS A 50 -26.32 20.82 -3.47
N GLN A 51 -26.88 19.79 -2.81
CA GLN A 51 -28.05 19.95 -1.94
C GLN A 51 -27.72 20.76 -0.69
N ASN A 52 -26.53 20.57 -0.10
CA ASN A 52 -26.10 21.28 1.10
C ASN A 52 -24.63 21.71 1.05
N PRO A 53 -24.29 22.74 0.27
CA PRO A 53 -22.91 23.12 -0.03
C PRO A 53 -22.10 23.62 1.18
N TYR A 54 -22.76 24.08 2.24
CA TYR A 54 -22.12 24.69 3.41
C TYR A 54 -22.07 23.75 4.62
N LYS A 55 -22.44 22.50 4.49
CA LYS A 55 -22.43 21.55 5.61
C LYS A 55 -21.00 21.23 6.03
N GLY A 56 -20.70 21.32 7.33
CA GLY A 56 -19.36 21.07 7.86
C GLY A 56 -18.83 19.66 7.55
N SER A 57 -19.72 18.64 7.46
CA SER A 57 -19.36 17.28 7.08
C SER A 57 -18.93 17.11 5.60
N ASN A 58 -19.11 18.13 4.76
CA ASN A 58 -18.69 18.09 3.36
C ASN A 58 -17.19 17.86 3.18
N ALA A 59 -16.35 18.19 4.17
CA ALA A 59 -14.94 17.86 4.13
C ALA A 59 -14.70 16.34 3.90
N LEU A 60 -15.45 15.47 4.59
CA LEU A 60 -15.38 14.03 4.40
C LEU A 60 -15.99 13.59 3.06
N VAL A 61 -17.11 14.22 2.66
CA VAL A 61 -17.76 13.92 1.38
C VAL A 61 -16.84 14.26 0.21
N PHE A 62 -16.17 15.42 0.22
CA PHE A 62 -15.14 15.76 -0.77
C PHE A 62 -13.98 14.76 -0.77
N SER A 63 -13.51 14.33 0.39
CA SER A 63 -12.45 13.33 0.48
C SER A 63 -12.87 11.98 -0.13
N ASN A 64 -14.10 11.52 0.16
CA ASN A 64 -14.63 10.28 -0.41
C ASN A 64 -14.88 10.41 -1.91
N LEU A 65 -15.36 11.57 -2.38
CA LEU A 65 -15.47 11.89 -3.81
C LEU A 65 -14.11 11.82 -4.49
N GLY A 66 -13.08 12.37 -3.87
CA GLY A 66 -11.71 12.29 -4.36
C GLY A 66 -11.23 10.85 -4.54
N LYS A 67 -11.47 9.97 -3.55
CA LYS A 67 -11.15 8.53 -3.65
C LYS A 67 -11.87 7.83 -4.80
N VAL A 68 -13.15 8.15 -5.00
CA VAL A 68 -13.94 7.59 -6.10
C VAL A 68 -13.42 8.06 -7.46
N GLN A 69 -13.06 9.34 -7.57
CA GLN A 69 -12.48 9.92 -8.79
C GLN A 69 -11.09 9.35 -9.09
N GLU A 70 -10.26 9.17 -8.06
CA GLU A 70 -8.95 8.51 -8.15
C GLU A 70 -9.10 7.08 -8.70
N ALA A 71 -10.01 6.30 -8.13
CA ALA A 71 -10.30 4.93 -8.58
C ALA A 71 -10.82 4.86 -10.02
N GLN A 72 -11.44 5.94 -10.53
CA GLN A 72 -11.83 6.07 -11.92
C GLN A 72 -10.71 6.60 -12.85
N GLY A 73 -9.51 6.89 -12.30
CA GLY A 73 -8.42 7.51 -13.05
C GLY A 73 -8.62 9.02 -13.35
N LYS A 74 -9.60 9.67 -12.75
CA LYS A 74 -9.88 11.10 -12.86
C LYS A 74 -8.99 11.90 -11.92
N ASN A 75 -7.67 11.84 -12.17
CA ASN A 75 -6.66 12.32 -11.22
C ASN A 75 -6.74 13.84 -10.96
N LYS A 76 -7.16 14.63 -11.94
CA LYS A 76 -7.29 16.08 -11.78
C LYS A 76 -8.45 16.42 -10.84
N GLU A 77 -9.60 15.85 -11.09
CA GLU A 77 -10.81 16.01 -10.27
C GLU A 77 -10.61 15.47 -8.86
N ALA A 78 -9.93 14.34 -8.71
CA ALA A 78 -9.57 13.77 -7.42
C ALA A 78 -8.75 14.76 -6.59
N LEU A 79 -7.70 15.36 -7.19
CA LEU A 79 -6.87 16.35 -6.52
C LEU A 79 -7.65 17.59 -6.10
N GLU A 80 -8.56 18.07 -6.95
CA GLU A 80 -9.45 19.18 -6.61
C GLU A 80 -10.32 18.83 -5.41
N SER A 81 -10.95 17.65 -5.41
CA SER A 81 -11.79 17.17 -4.31
C SER A 81 -11.01 17.02 -3.00
N TYR A 82 -9.83 16.40 -3.01
CA TYR A 82 -8.97 16.31 -1.82
C TYR A 82 -8.54 17.70 -1.30
N THR A 83 -8.29 18.64 -2.22
CA THR A 83 -7.89 20.01 -1.84
C THR A 83 -9.05 20.76 -1.20
N TYR A 84 -10.27 20.63 -1.74
CA TYR A 84 -11.47 21.19 -1.11
C TYR A 84 -11.70 20.60 0.29
N ALA A 85 -11.56 19.29 0.45
CA ALA A 85 -11.67 18.63 1.75
C ALA A 85 -10.73 19.26 2.81
N ILE A 86 -9.45 19.43 2.44
CA ILE A 86 -8.44 20.03 3.34
C ILE A 86 -8.72 21.50 3.61
N ASN A 87 -9.17 22.28 2.61
CA ASN A 87 -9.52 23.68 2.81
C ASN A 87 -10.68 23.84 3.81
N MET A 88 -11.63 22.91 3.83
CA MET A 88 -12.74 22.92 4.79
C MET A 88 -12.31 22.49 6.21
N ALA A 89 -11.32 21.59 6.32
CA ALA A 89 -10.82 21.09 7.60
C ALA A 89 -9.29 20.99 7.61
N PRO A 90 -8.55 22.13 7.69
CA PRO A 90 -7.10 22.18 7.51
C PRO A 90 -6.30 21.34 8.51
N SER A 91 -6.81 21.17 9.73
CA SER A 91 -6.18 20.40 10.81
C SER A 91 -6.58 18.92 10.83
N SER A 92 -7.28 18.44 9.80
CA SER A 92 -7.69 17.04 9.73
C SER A 92 -6.55 16.16 9.22
N VAL A 93 -5.96 15.37 10.12
CA VAL A 93 -4.92 14.38 9.76
C VAL A 93 -5.42 13.39 8.69
N PRO A 94 -6.61 12.77 8.78
CA PRO A 94 -7.07 11.82 7.76
C PRO A 94 -7.18 12.41 6.35
N LEU A 95 -7.60 13.67 6.21
CA LEU A 95 -7.71 14.33 4.91
C LEU A 95 -6.32 14.58 4.30
N ARG A 96 -5.33 14.93 5.12
CA ARG A 96 -3.93 15.07 4.70
C ARG A 96 -3.36 13.73 4.24
N LEU A 97 -3.61 12.65 5.00
CA LEU A 97 -3.17 11.30 4.65
C LEU A 97 -3.75 10.84 3.30
N ASN A 98 -5.04 11.07 3.07
CA ASN A 98 -5.69 10.72 1.81
C ASN A 98 -5.04 11.42 0.62
N ARG A 99 -4.76 12.74 0.70
CA ARG A 99 -4.10 13.46 -0.39
C ARG A 99 -2.62 13.09 -0.53
N ALA A 100 -1.93 12.83 0.59
CA ALA A 100 -0.56 12.35 0.58
C ALA A 100 -0.44 11.00 -0.13
N GLY A 101 -1.35 10.06 0.17
CA GLY A 101 -1.44 8.77 -0.50
C GLY A 101 -1.67 8.92 -2.01
N PHE A 102 -2.60 9.78 -2.40
CA PHE A 102 -2.81 10.13 -3.80
C PHE A 102 -1.53 10.66 -4.47
N TYR A 103 -0.83 11.62 -3.85
CA TYR A 103 0.43 12.13 -4.40
C TYR A 103 1.51 11.04 -4.48
N LEU A 104 1.56 10.12 -3.52
CA LEU A 104 2.52 9.01 -3.52
C LEU A 104 2.27 8.07 -4.72
N GLN A 105 1.02 7.72 -4.99
CA GLN A 105 0.64 6.89 -6.15
C GLN A 105 0.98 7.60 -7.48
N GLN A 106 0.85 8.92 -7.54
CA GLN A 106 1.24 9.72 -8.70
C GLN A 106 2.76 9.97 -8.78
N ASN A 107 3.57 9.34 -7.92
CA ASN A 107 5.01 9.56 -7.77
C ASN A 107 5.40 11.04 -7.53
N ALA A 108 4.47 11.84 -7.01
CA ALA A 108 4.68 13.24 -6.64
C ALA A 108 5.25 13.35 -5.21
N LEU A 109 6.46 12.79 -5.02
CA LEU A 109 7.06 12.54 -3.71
C LEU A 109 7.19 13.80 -2.84
N ASP A 110 7.53 14.96 -3.43
CA ASP A 110 7.67 16.20 -2.67
C ASP A 110 6.34 16.69 -2.10
N LYS A 111 5.25 16.54 -2.86
CA LYS A 111 3.90 16.91 -2.41
C LYS A 111 3.38 15.94 -1.35
N ALA A 112 3.63 14.65 -1.53
CA ALA A 112 3.31 13.63 -0.52
C ALA A 112 4.06 13.91 0.79
N LEU A 113 5.37 14.19 0.71
CA LEU A 113 6.22 14.51 1.85
C LEU A 113 5.69 15.71 2.64
N LEU A 114 5.22 16.75 1.96
CA LEU A 114 4.65 17.93 2.59
C LEU A 114 3.39 17.57 3.40
N ASP A 115 2.45 16.84 2.82
CA ASP A 115 1.20 16.46 3.51
C ASP A 115 1.45 15.48 4.67
N TYR A 116 2.36 14.49 4.53
CA TYR A 116 2.75 13.62 5.64
C TYR A 116 3.44 14.39 6.77
N THR A 117 4.30 15.37 6.43
CA THR A 117 4.93 16.22 7.45
C THR A 117 3.89 17.04 8.19
N TYR A 118 2.95 17.66 7.48
CA TYR A 118 1.84 18.39 8.10
C TYR A 118 0.98 17.52 9.01
N ALA A 119 0.72 16.28 8.59
CA ALA A 119 -0.02 15.31 9.42
C ALA A 119 0.72 15.02 10.73
N LEU A 120 2.04 14.91 10.69
CA LEU A 120 2.89 14.68 11.87
C LEU A 120 3.08 15.92 12.74
N ASP A 121 3.03 17.12 12.17
CA ASP A 121 3.01 18.38 12.93
C ASP A 121 1.73 18.49 13.78
N ILE A 122 0.59 17.96 13.27
CA ILE A 122 -0.69 17.90 14.00
C ILE A 122 -0.69 16.75 15.02
N ASN A 123 -0.29 15.57 14.60
CA ASN A 123 -0.21 14.38 15.45
C ASN A 123 1.09 13.60 15.17
N PRO A 124 2.14 13.79 15.99
CA PRO A 124 3.44 13.15 15.81
C PRO A 124 3.41 11.61 15.83
N LYS A 125 2.34 11.01 16.40
CA LYS A 125 2.17 9.55 16.49
C LYS A 125 1.36 8.94 15.36
N THR A 126 1.17 9.65 14.26
CA THR A 126 0.45 9.14 13.08
C THR A 126 1.30 8.10 12.36
N LYS A 127 1.05 6.81 12.65
CA LYS A 127 1.84 5.68 12.15
C LYS A 127 1.95 5.66 10.62
N GLU A 128 0.85 5.87 9.91
CA GLU A 128 0.82 5.91 8.45
C GLU A 128 1.74 7.01 7.90
N ALA A 129 1.70 8.20 8.48
CA ALA A 129 2.57 9.31 8.05
C ALA A 129 4.04 9.02 8.31
N LEU A 130 4.40 8.43 9.47
CA LEU A 130 5.76 7.99 9.77
C LEU A 130 6.25 6.96 8.75
N LEU A 131 5.43 5.95 8.46
CA LEU A 131 5.76 4.88 7.51
C LEU A 131 6.08 5.43 6.12
N TYR A 132 5.15 6.19 5.55
CA TYR A 132 5.29 6.66 4.17
C TYR A 132 6.28 7.82 4.04
N ARG A 133 6.44 8.67 5.07
CA ARG A 133 7.50 9.68 5.08
C ARG A 133 8.88 9.03 5.13
N ALA A 134 9.07 8.00 5.93
CA ALA A 134 10.29 7.21 5.95
C ALA A 134 10.58 6.58 4.58
N TYR A 135 9.56 5.96 3.96
CA TYR A 135 9.69 5.42 2.61
C TYR A 135 10.15 6.47 1.59
N ILE A 136 9.55 7.67 1.60
CA ILE A 136 9.95 8.77 0.72
C ILE A 136 11.41 9.18 0.99
N TYR A 137 11.81 9.29 2.26
CA TYR A 137 13.20 9.60 2.61
C TYR A 137 14.18 8.52 2.10
N VAL A 138 13.83 7.24 2.16
CA VAL A 138 14.64 6.15 1.57
C VAL A 138 14.80 6.35 0.06
N LYS A 139 13.72 6.68 -0.66
CA LYS A 139 13.75 6.96 -2.11
C LYS A 139 14.63 8.16 -2.45
N ARG A 140 14.67 9.16 -1.58
CA ARG A 140 15.50 10.37 -1.72
C ARG A 140 16.93 10.19 -1.21
N ARG A 141 17.30 9.02 -0.71
CA ARG A 141 18.57 8.72 -0.05
C ARG A 141 18.84 9.56 1.21
N GLU A 142 17.82 10.07 1.85
CA GLU A 142 17.87 10.79 3.13
C GLU A 142 17.75 9.78 4.29
N LEU A 143 18.72 8.84 4.36
CA LEU A 143 18.61 7.62 5.16
C LEU A 143 18.51 7.88 6.67
N ASP A 144 19.17 8.94 7.18
CA ASP A 144 19.08 9.30 8.61
C ASP A 144 17.67 9.80 9.00
N LYS A 145 16.98 10.49 8.09
CA LYS A 145 15.60 10.92 8.31
C LYS A 145 14.66 9.72 8.28
N ALA A 146 14.86 8.83 7.32
CA ALA A 146 14.09 7.59 7.23
C ALA A 146 14.25 6.76 8.52
N LYS A 147 15.47 6.63 9.03
CA LYS A 147 15.75 5.90 10.27
C LYS A 147 14.98 6.47 11.46
N ARG A 148 14.95 7.80 11.59
CA ARG A 148 14.19 8.46 12.68
C ARG A 148 12.72 8.12 12.63
N ASP A 149 12.10 8.23 11.45
CA ASP A 149 10.67 7.96 11.29
C ASP A 149 10.33 6.48 11.53
N TYR A 150 11.13 5.53 11.01
CA TYR A 150 10.94 4.10 11.32
C TYR A 150 11.15 3.78 12.79
N THR A 151 12.14 4.41 13.44
CA THR A 151 12.37 4.22 14.88
C THR A 151 11.18 4.72 15.69
N GLU A 152 10.64 5.90 15.37
CA GLU A 152 9.46 6.42 16.02
C GLU A 152 8.23 5.51 15.80
N LEU A 153 8.01 5.06 14.56
CA LEU A 153 6.93 4.13 14.24
C LEU A 153 7.02 2.85 15.09
N LEU A 154 8.20 2.24 15.16
CA LEU A 154 8.42 1.00 15.92
C LEU A 154 8.41 1.22 17.44
N SER A 155 8.63 2.44 17.92
CA SER A 155 8.43 2.78 19.32
C SER A 155 6.95 2.80 19.71
N ILE A 156 6.07 3.17 18.75
CA ILE A 156 4.61 3.21 18.93
C ILE A 156 4.00 1.82 18.75
N GLU A 157 4.48 1.08 17.76
CA GLU A 157 4.01 -0.27 17.41
C GLU A 157 5.20 -1.18 17.07
N PRO A 158 5.78 -1.87 18.08
CA PRO A 158 7.00 -2.69 17.91
C PRO A 158 6.87 -3.78 16.84
N ASN A 159 5.66 -4.30 16.62
CA ASN A 159 5.38 -5.35 15.66
C ASN A 159 4.74 -4.81 14.36
N HIS A 160 4.94 -3.54 14.02
CA HIS A 160 4.43 -3.01 12.75
C HIS A 160 5.19 -3.63 11.57
N TYR A 161 4.50 -4.46 10.78
CA TYR A 161 5.10 -5.29 9.75
C TYR A 161 5.91 -4.48 8.72
N GLU A 162 5.26 -3.52 8.04
CA GLU A 162 5.91 -2.71 7.00
C GLU A 162 7.00 -1.80 7.57
N GLY A 163 6.82 -1.32 8.81
CA GLY A 163 7.82 -0.52 9.52
C GLY A 163 9.06 -1.34 9.85
N GLY A 164 8.88 -2.56 10.36
CA GLY A 164 9.97 -3.49 10.67
C GLY A 164 10.75 -3.89 9.41
N LEU A 165 10.04 -4.26 8.35
CA LEU A 165 10.67 -4.59 7.07
C LEU A 165 11.40 -3.37 6.47
N GLY A 166 10.78 -2.19 6.51
CA GLY A 166 11.41 -0.95 6.05
C GLY A 166 12.69 -0.61 6.83
N MET A 167 12.71 -0.82 8.15
CA MET A 167 13.90 -0.63 8.98
C MET A 167 15.00 -1.65 8.65
N ALA A 168 14.65 -2.92 8.43
CA ALA A 168 15.61 -3.96 8.05
C ALA A 168 16.30 -3.63 6.72
N LEU A 169 15.52 -3.30 5.69
CA LEU A 169 16.04 -2.89 4.39
C LEU A 169 16.86 -1.58 4.46
N LEU A 170 16.48 -0.66 5.33
CA LEU A 170 17.26 0.56 5.58
C LEU A 170 18.60 0.23 6.24
N ASN A 171 18.63 -0.66 7.23
CA ASN A 171 19.87 -1.09 7.88
C ASN A 171 20.81 -1.78 6.89
N GLU A 172 20.29 -2.60 5.97
CA GLU A 172 21.06 -3.17 4.87
C GLU A 172 21.70 -2.09 4.00
N LYS A 173 20.90 -1.10 3.55
CA LYS A 173 21.41 0.05 2.75
C LYS A 173 22.47 0.89 3.47
N LEU A 174 22.41 0.96 4.80
CA LEU A 174 23.40 1.61 5.66
C LEU A 174 24.65 0.73 5.90
N GLY A 175 24.71 -0.47 5.34
CA GLY A 175 25.79 -1.45 5.58
C GLY A 175 25.72 -2.13 6.95
N LYS A 176 24.63 -1.93 7.69
CA LYS A 176 24.36 -2.49 9.01
C LYS A 176 23.68 -3.85 8.91
N ARG A 177 24.32 -4.77 8.17
CA ARG A 177 23.73 -6.07 7.81
C ARG A 177 23.37 -6.93 9.02
N ARG A 178 24.16 -6.87 10.11
CA ARG A 178 23.87 -7.63 11.33
C ARG A 178 22.60 -7.14 12.01
N GLU A 179 22.44 -5.84 12.12
CA GLU A 179 21.22 -5.22 12.67
C GLU A 179 20.00 -5.51 11.79
N ALA A 180 20.16 -5.60 10.47
CA ALA A 180 19.10 -6.00 9.56
C ALA A 180 18.66 -7.46 9.79
N ILE A 181 19.61 -8.40 9.96
CA ILE A 181 19.32 -9.81 10.30
C ILE A 181 18.62 -9.90 11.65
N GLU A 182 19.09 -9.19 12.68
CA GLU A 182 18.45 -9.15 14.00
C GLU A 182 16.99 -8.66 13.90
N GLN A 183 16.78 -7.59 13.18
CA GLN A 183 15.43 -7.04 12.94
C GLN A 183 14.51 -8.06 12.25
N LEU A 184 14.99 -8.71 11.19
CA LEU A 184 14.21 -9.74 10.47
C LEU A 184 13.97 -10.98 11.36
N THR A 185 14.94 -11.36 12.20
CA THR A 185 14.78 -12.46 13.15
C THR A 185 13.69 -12.16 14.17
N ASN A 186 13.65 -10.94 14.72
CA ASN A 186 12.60 -10.51 15.62
C ASN A 186 11.23 -10.47 14.92
N MET A 187 11.17 -10.03 13.66
CA MET A 187 9.93 -10.07 12.87
C MET A 187 9.43 -11.50 12.63
N LEU A 188 10.33 -12.46 12.38
CA LEU A 188 9.97 -13.86 12.18
C LEU A 188 9.41 -14.54 13.45
N VAL A 189 9.68 -14.00 14.65
CA VAL A 189 8.99 -14.44 15.88
C VAL A 189 7.51 -14.04 15.85
N ALA A 190 7.19 -12.86 15.33
CA ALA A 190 5.81 -12.35 15.25
C ALA A 190 5.06 -12.86 14.00
N TYR A 191 5.79 -13.13 12.91
CA TYR A 191 5.25 -13.46 11.59
C TYR A 191 5.96 -14.67 10.96
N PRO A 192 5.93 -15.85 11.60
CA PRO A 192 6.67 -17.03 11.14
C PRO A 192 6.18 -17.62 9.81
N GLU A 193 4.97 -17.21 9.36
CA GLU A 193 4.35 -17.65 8.10
C GLU A 193 4.69 -16.78 6.89
N LYS A 194 5.51 -15.74 7.07
CA LYS A 194 5.85 -14.78 6.01
C LYS A 194 7.11 -15.22 5.26
N SER A 195 6.93 -15.84 4.09
CA SER A 195 8.05 -16.32 3.25
C SER A 195 9.01 -15.21 2.84
N GLU A 196 8.51 -14.00 2.62
CA GLU A 196 9.30 -12.84 2.24
C GLU A 196 10.28 -12.37 3.32
N LEU A 197 10.03 -12.63 4.61
CA LEU A 197 10.98 -12.32 5.67
C LEU A 197 12.17 -13.28 5.66
N TYR A 198 11.93 -14.56 5.44
CA TYR A 198 13.01 -15.55 5.28
C TYR A 198 13.84 -15.23 4.05
N GLN A 199 13.20 -14.91 2.93
CA GLN A 199 13.93 -14.50 1.72
C GLN A 199 14.79 -13.26 1.97
N ALA A 200 14.24 -12.20 2.57
CA ALA A 200 14.98 -10.98 2.86
C ALA A 200 16.17 -11.23 3.79
N ARG A 201 16.04 -12.14 4.77
CA ARG A 201 17.15 -12.51 5.66
C ARG A 201 18.20 -13.33 4.91
N ALA A 202 17.79 -14.30 4.11
CA ALA A 202 18.68 -15.11 3.28
C ALA A 202 19.49 -14.26 2.28
N GLU A 203 18.91 -13.22 1.70
CA GLU A 203 19.62 -12.30 0.81
C GLU A 203 20.79 -11.59 1.54
N ILE A 204 20.54 -11.14 2.77
CA ILE A 204 21.55 -10.47 3.59
C ILE A 204 22.61 -11.47 4.07
N GLU A 205 22.22 -12.67 4.47
CA GLU A 205 23.12 -13.75 4.89
C GLU A 205 24.03 -14.17 3.75
N LEU A 206 23.50 -14.34 2.53
CA LEU A 206 24.30 -14.61 1.35
C LEU A 206 25.32 -13.50 1.07
N ALA A 207 24.93 -12.24 1.24
CA ALA A 207 25.84 -11.09 1.07
C ALA A 207 26.90 -11.00 2.20
N LEU A 208 26.73 -11.74 3.30
CA LEU A 208 27.71 -11.93 4.39
C LEU A 208 28.48 -13.24 4.28
N GLU A 209 28.35 -13.97 3.16
CA GLU A 209 28.94 -15.29 2.91
C GLU A 209 28.49 -16.38 3.90
N GLN A 210 27.36 -16.15 4.60
CA GLN A 210 26.72 -17.11 5.50
C GLN A 210 25.83 -18.08 4.69
N ASN A 211 26.42 -18.77 3.74
CA ASN A 211 25.70 -19.51 2.71
C ASN A 211 24.78 -20.63 3.26
N ASP A 212 25.20 -21.32 4.32
CA ASP A 212 24.39 -22.37 4.94
C ASP A 212 23.12 -21.81 5.60
N MET A 213 23.22 -20.63 6.25
CA MET A 213 22.07 -19.94 6.85
C MET A 213 21.12 -19.45 5.77
N ALA A 214 21.66 -18.83 4.72
CA ALA A 214 20.86 -18.39 3.57
C ALA A 214 20.12 -19.57 2.91
N LEU A 215 20.76 -20.74 2.82
CA LEU A 215 20.11 -21.95 2.28
C LEU A 215 18.96 -22.41 3.18
N LEU A 216 19.16 -22.44 4.49
CA LEU A 216 18.10 -22.80 5.43
C LEU A 216 16.89 -21.86 5.33
N ASP A 217 17.14 -20.57 5.24
CA ASP A 217 16.07 -19.57 5.15
C ASP A 217 15.31 -19.68 3.81
N VAL A 218 16.00 -19.82 2.68
CA VAL A 218 15.29 -20.00 1.40
C VAL A 218 14.49 -21.31 1.37
N GLU A 219 14.94 -22.36 2.05
CA GLU A 219 14.18 -23.59 2.20
C GLU A 219 12.94 -23.42 3.08
N GLN A 220 12.99 -22.59 4.13
CA GLN A 220 11.80 -22.22 4.89
C GLN A 220 10.83 -21.39 4.06
N ALA A 221 11.34 -20.41 3.31
CA ALA A 221 10.51 -19.63 2.38
C ALA A 221 9.80 -20.53 1.35
N LEU A 222 10.49 -21.52 0.79
CA LEU A 222 9.93 -22.49 -0.16
C LEU A 222 8.91 -23.46 0.47
N LYS A 223 9.02 -23.79 1.76
CA LYS A 223 7.97 -24.55 2.46
C LYS A 223 6.67 -23.76 2.57
N LEU A 224 6.78 -22.43 2.75
CA LEU A 224 5.63 -21.53 2.85
C LEU A 224 5.06 -21.19 1.47
N SER A 225 5.92 -21.08 0.47
CA SER A 225 5.57 -20.69 -0.91
C SER A 225 6.17 -21.65 -1.94
N PRO A 226 5.69 -22.91 -2.01
CA PRO A 226 6.32 -23.96 -2.85
C PRO A 226 6.15 -23.74 -4.35
N GLY A 227 5.27 -22.83 -4.76
CA GLY A 227 5.05 -22.45 -6.16
C GLY A 227 5.83 -21.22 -6.60
N ASP A 228 6.62 -20.60 -5.72
CA ASP A 228 7.39 -19.40 -6.04
C ASP A 228 8.64 -19.76 -6.83
N ALA A 229 8.60 -19.48 -8.13
CA ALA A 229 9.67 -19.81 -9.06
C ALA A 229 10.95 -18.98 -8.80
N GLU A 230 10.83 -17.73 -8.32
CA GLU A 230 11.98 -16.87 -8.03
C GLU A 230 12.77 -17.37 -6.82
N LEU A 231 12.12 -17.96 -5.82
CA LEU A 231 12.80 -18.58 -4.70
C LEU A 231 13.67 -19.78 -5.14
N TYR A 232 13.25 -20.54 -6.14
CA TYR A 232 14.10 -21.61 -6.72
C TYR A 232 15.29 -21.02 -7.49
N VAL A 233 15.12 -19.92 -8.21
CA VAL A 233 16.25 -19.20 -8.83
C VAL A 233 17.23 -18.73 -7.77
N PHE A 234 16.73 -18.15 -6.67
CA PHE A 234 17.56 -17.68 -5.57
C PHE A 234 18.28 -18.86 -4.87
N LYS A 235 17.59 -19.98 -4.63
CA LYS A 235 18.22 -21.21 -4.10
C LYS A 235 19.33 -21.72 -5.00
N ALA A 236 19.10 -21.73 -6.32
CA ALA A 236 20.13 -22.09 -7.30
C ALA A 236 21.34 -21.16 -7.22
N GLN A 237 21.14 -19.85 -7.02
CA GLN A 237 22.22 -18.89 -6.83
C GLN A 237 23.07 -19.23 -5.60
N ILE A 238 22.45 -19.56 -4.47
CA ILE A 238 23.16 -19.98 -3.24
C ILE A 238 23.97 -21.25 -3.54
N HIS A 239 23.38 -22.27 -4.17
CA HIS A 239 24.09 -23.49 -4.53
C HIS A 239 25.26 -23.23 -5.49
N LEU A 240 25.16 -22.28 -6.41
CA LEU A 240 26.28 -21.89 -7.28
C LEU A 240 27.41 -21.22 -6.51
N VAL A 241 27.10 -20.41 -5.49
CA VAL A 241 28.11 -19.82 -4.59
C VAL A 241 28.80 -20.91 -3.77
N MET A 242 28.05 -21.91 -3.28
CA MET A 242 28.55 -23.09 -2.56
C MET A 242 29.24 -24.12 -3.47
N LYS A 243 29.32 -23.88 -4.79
CA LYS A 243 29.85 -24.82 -5.82
C LYS A 243 29.07 -26.13 -5.96
N ASN A 244 27.84 -26.17 -5.47
CA ASN A 244 26.92 -27.32 -5.56
C ASN A 244 26.17 -27.30 -6.89
N LYS A 245 26.92 -27.55 -8.01
CA LYS A 245 26.42 -27.39 -9.39
C LYS A 245 25.21 -28.26 -9.72
N THR A 246 25.16 -29.49 -9.22
CA THR A 246 24.07 -30.44 -9.47
C THR A 246 22.75 -29.93 -8.85
N GLN A 247 22.80 -29.48 -7.62
CA GLN A 247 21.66 -28.93 -6.90
C GLN A 247 21.19 -27.63 -7.56
N ALA A 248 22.14 -26.72 -7.89
CA ALA A 248 21.81 -25.49 -8.61
C ALA A 248 21.06 -25.76 -9.90
N ARG A 249 21.49 -26.77 -10.68
CA ARG A 249 20.82 -27.15 -11.93
C ARG A 249 19.41 -27.68 -11.68
N ALA A 250 19.21 -28.52 -10.66
CA ALA A 250 17.90 -29.05 -10.29
C ALA A 250 16.92 -27.92 -9.89
N ASP A 251 17.40 -26.95 -9.12
CA ASP A 251 16.58 -25.79 -8.71
C ASP A 251 16.23 -24.91 -9.92
N LEU A 252 17.15 -24.68 -10.85
CA LEU A 252 16.86 -23.96 -12.10
C LEU A 252 15.84 -24.71 -12.98
N ASP A 253 15.96 -26.04 -13.08
CA ASP A 253 14.98 -26.85 -13.83
C ASP A 253 13.60 -26.75 -13.18
N LYS A 254 13.52 -26.72 -11.85
CA LYS A 254 12.29 -26.50 -11.11
C LYS A 254 11.72 -25.10 -11.36
N ALA A 255 12.54 -24.04 -11.27
CA ALA A 255 12.11 -22.67 -11.56
C ALA A 255 11.52 -22.54 -12.96
N VAL A 256 12.19 -23.14 -13.98
CA VAL A 256 11.69 -23.15 -15.37
C VAL A 256 10.36 -23.90 -15.47
N SER A 257 10.20 -25.02 -14.77
CA SER A 257 8.94 -25.76 -14.74
C SER A 257 7.78 -24.98 -14.12
N LEU A 258 8.09 -24.00 -13.25
CA LEU A 258 7.15 -23.07 -12.60
C LEU A 258 6.93 -21.77 -13.38
N GLY A 259 7.54 -21.62 -14.56
CA GLY A 259 7.25 -20.51 -15.47
C GLY A 259 8.40 -19.51 -15.70
N ILE A 260 9.55 -19.65 -15.05
CA ILE A 260 10.71 -18.80 -15.36
C ILE A 260 11.17 -19.09 -16.81
N ASN A 261 11.35 -18.02 -17.58
CA ASN A 261 11.89 -18.16 -18.92
C ASN A 261 13.35 -18.64 -18.85
N ARG A 262 13.64 -19.78 -19.50
CA ARG A 262 14.98 -20.37 -19.53
C ARG A 262 16.07 -19.40 -20.01
N ALA A 263 15.74 -18.46 -20.89
CA ALA A 263 16.68 -17.44 -21.35
C ALA A 263 17.14 -16.50 -20.22
N GLN A 264 16.27 -16.19 -19.24
CA GLN A 264 16.61 -15.32 -18.10
C GLN A 264 17.68 -15.96 -17.19
N VAL A 265 17.68 -17.27 -17.07
CA VAL A 265 18.60 -18.03 -16.20
C VAL A 265 19.71 -18.76 -16.98
N ALA A 266 19.89 -18.45 -18.28
CA ALA A 266 20.85 -19.13 -19.15
C ALA A 266 22.31 -19.06 -18.65
N GLU A 267 22.72 -17.92 -18.09
CA GLU A 267 24.06 -17.74 -17.51
C GLU A 267 24.28 -18.62 -16.27
N MET A 268 23.26 -18.79 -15.46
CA MET A 268 23.34 -19.67 -14.30
C MET A 268 23.47 -21.14 -14.74
N TYR A 269 22.77 -21.57 -15.80
CA TYR A 269 22.93 -22.89 -16.38
C TYR A 269 24.35 -23.13 -16.92
N LYS A 270 25.00 -22.12 -17.50
CA LYS A 270 26.40 -22.24 -17.92
C LYS A 270 27.35 -22.52 -16.77
N ARG A 271 27.09 -21.87 -15.61
CA ARG A 271 27.88 -22.07 -14.37
C ARG A 271 27.66 -23.45 -13.74
N CYS A 272 26.57 -24.15 -14.07
CA CYS A 272 26.29 -25.52 -13.63
C CYS A 272 27.07 -26.59 -14.45
N LYS A 273 27.79 -26.20 -15.49
CA LYS A 273 28.69 -27.10 -16.25
C LYS A 273 30.03 -27.16 -15.54
#